data_50ce297f90d9cc32bcb071cc2cfb9406
#
_entry.id   50ce297f90d9cc32bcb071cc2cfb9406
#
_cell.length_a   1.000
_cell.length_b   1.000
_cell.length_c   1.000
_cell.angle_alpha   90.00
_cell.angle_beta   90.00
_cell.angle_gamma   90.00
#
_symmetry.space_group_name_H-M   'P 1'
#
loop_
_entity.id
_entity.type
_entity.pdbx_description
1 polymer ?
#
loop_
_entity_poly.entity_id
_entity_poly.type
_entity_poly.pdbx_seq_one_letter_code
_entity_poly.pdbx_strand_id
1 'polypeptide(L)'
;MREIVNGIFYVMRAGCPWRLLPNDLPPWGTIYRWFAAWRDDGRFERINHALVMADRERVGRDASPSAAIIDSQSVKTTEAGGPRGYDAGKKINGRKRHALVDTDGRGLVLEPHPASIQDRDGGGPLLRASRRIFPFIQRVFADSGYAGKPR
;
A
#
# COMPACT_ATOMS: atom_id res chain seq x y z
N MET A 1 -2.71 -21.63 10.57
CA MET A 1 -2.75 -20.20 10.21
C MET A 1 -1.37 -19.62 9.91
N ARG A 2 -0.37 -19.87 10.77
CA ARG A 2 1.01 -19.37 10.58
C ARG A 2 1.59 -19.71 9.20
N GLU A 3 1.45 -20.98 8.75
CA GLU A 3 1.98 -21.40 7.45
C GLU A 3 1.27 -20.75 6.25
N ILE A 4 0.00 -20.37 6.40
CA ILE A 4 -0.72 -19.58 5.38
C ILE A 4 -0.07 -18.20 5.25
N VAL A 5 0.21 -17.53 6.37
CA VAL A 5 0.87 -16.23 6.39
C VAL A 5 2.29 -16.32 5.80
N ASN A 6 3.04 -17.36 6.18
CA ASN A 6 4.37 -17.62 5.63
C ASN A 6 4.34 -17.79 4.11
N GLY A 7 3.38 -18.54 3.58
CA GLY A 7 3.22 -18.72 2.14
C GLY A 7 2.83 -17.42 1.41
N ILE A 8 1.97 -16.60 1.99
CA ILE A 8 1.65 -15.28 1.44
C ILE A 8 2.91 -14.40 1.38
N PHE A 9 3.66 -14.31 2.47
CA PHE A 9 4.91 -13.54 2.51
C PHE A 9 5.98 -14.08 1.58
N TYR A 10 6.05 -15.41 1.40
CA TYR A 10 6.96 -16.02 0.45
C TYR A 10 6.70 -15.50 -0.97
N VAL A 11 5.44 -15.55 -1.44
CA VAL A 11 5.06 -15.05 -2.78
C VAL A 11 5.33 -13.55 -2.90
N MET A 12 4.98 -12.76 -1.88
CA MET A 12 5.19 -11.31 -1.90
C MET A 12 6.68 -10.95 -1.98
N ARG A 13 7.53 -11.69 -1.29
CA ARG A 13 8.99 -11.45 -1.28
C ARG A 13 9.68 -11.98 -2.53
N ALA A 14 9.32 -13.18 -2.98
CA ALA A 14 9.95 -13.85 -4.13
C ALA A 14 9.44 -13.32 -5.48
N GLY A 15 8.25 -12.73 -5.52
CA GLY A 15 7.58 -12.32 -6.76
C GLY A 15 7.23 -13.49 -7.68
N CYS A 16 7.23 -14.72 -7.17
CA CYS A 16 6.97 -15.92 -7.97
C CYS A 16 5.45 -16.11 -8.18
N PRO A 17 5.06 -16.81 -9.26
CA PRO A 17 3.69 -17.28 -9.41
C PRO A 17 3.26 -18.17 -8.24
N TRP A 18 1.99 -18.09 -7.82
CA TRP A 18 1.43 -18.91 -6.73
C TRP A 18 1.70 -20.41 -6.86
N ARG A 19 1.67 -20.92 -8.11
CA ARG A 19 1.91 -22.34 -8.41
C ARG A 19 3.34 -22.81 -8.16
N LEU A 20 4.28 -21.87 -7.96
CA LEU A 20 5.69 -22.17 -7.68
C LEU A 20 6.01 -22.07 -6.19
N LEU A 21 5.01 -22.06 -5.32
CA LEU A 21 5.22 -22.18 -3.88
C LEU A 21 5.91 -23.51 -3.55
N PRO A 22 6.90 -23.50 -2.64
CA PRO A 22 7.58 -24.70 -2.17
C PRO A 22 6.60 -25.74 -1.58
N ASN A 23 6.92 -27.01 -1.74
CA ASN A 23 6.08 -28.12 -1.28
C ASN A 23 6.05 -28.33 0.23
N ASP A 24 6.96 -27.70 0.98
CA ASP A 24 7.00 -27.66 2.43
C ASP A 24 5.98 -26.66 3.04
N LEU A 25 5.36 -25.82 2.19
CA LEU A 25 4.24 -24.97 2.55
C LEU A 25 2.90 -25.66 2.20
N PRO A 26 1.78 -25.20 2.79
CA PRO A 26 0.47 -25.70 2.40
C PRO A 26 0.21 -25.53 0.89
N PRO A 27 -0.66 -26.35 0.26
CA PRO A 27 -0.95 -26.26 -1.16
C PRO A 27 -1.25 -24.81 -1.60
N TRP A 28 -0.65 -24.38 -2.69
CA TRP A 28 -0.75 -23.01 -3.19
C TRP A 28 -2.20 -22.51 -3.32
N GLY A 29 -3.13 -23.39 -3.75
CA GLY A 29 -4.54 -23.03 -3.88
C GLY A 29 -5.22 -22.75 -2.54
N THR A 30 -4.77 -23.36 -1.45
CA THR A 30 -5.23 -23.06 -0.09
C THR A 30 -4.73 -21.69 0.35
N ILE A 31 -3.43 -21.42 0.17
CA ILE A 31 -2.82 -20.13 0.52
C ILE A 31 -3.46 -19.00 -0.30
N TYR A 32 -3.66 -19.21 -1.61
CA TYR A 32 -4.30 -18.22 -2.48
C TYR A 32 -5.73 -17.89 -2.07
N ARG A 33 -6.54 -18.90 -1.68
CA ARG A 33 -7.91 -18.64 -1.18
C ARG A 33 -7.92 -17.76 0.06
N TRP A 34 -7.01 -18.00 1.01
CA TRP A 34 -6.87 -17.15 2.19
C TRP A 34 -6.41 -15.73 1.83
N PHE A 35 -5.42 -15.61 0.94
CA PHE A 35 -4.98 -14.31 0.42
C PHE A 35 -6.13 -13.54 -0.23
N ALA A 36 -6.88 -14.18 -1.14
CA ALA A 36 -8.00 -13.55 -1.83
C ALA A 36 -9.09 -13.11 -0.84
N ALA A 37 -9.49 -13.99 0.08
CA ALA A 37 -10.49 -13.66 1.10
C ALA A 37 -10.06 -12.48 1.98
N TRP A 38 -8.79 -12.44 2.41
CA TRP A 38 -8.29 -11.34 3.26
C TRP A 38 -8.13 -10.02 2.50
N ARG A 39 -7.79 -10.08 1.21
CA ARG A 39 -7.78 -8.91 0.32
C ARG A 39 -9.19 -8.34 0.17
N ASP A 40 -10.17 -9.20 -0.11
CA ASP A 40 -11.52 -8.79 -0.46
C ASP A 40 -12.33 -8.33 0.76
N ASP A 41 -12.01 -8.82 1.97
CA ASP A 41 -12.64 -8.41 3.22
C ASP A 41 -11.92 -7.23 3.94
N GLY A 42 -10.85 -6.69 3.36
CA GLY A 42 -10.08 -5.59 3.95
C GLY A 42 -9.28 -5.97 5.19
N ARG A 43 -8.96 -7.26 5.36
CA ARG A 43 -8.23 -7.75 6.55
C ARG A 43 -6.79 -7.29 6.58
N PHE A 44 -6.14 -7.15 5.42
CA PHE A 44 -4.77 -6.64 5.37
C PHE A 44 -4.68 -5.21 5.89
N GLU A 45 -5.65 -4.36 5.58
CA GLU A 45 -5.74 -3.00 6.08
C GLU A 45 -5.92 -2.95 7.59
N ARG A 46 -6.80 -3.83 8.14
CA ARG A 46 -7.00 -3.94 9.60
C ARG A 46 -5.76 -4.45 10.33
N ILE A 47 -5.06 -5.43 9.74
CA ILE A 47 -3.79 -5.95 10.29
C ILE A 47 -2.74 -4.83 10.27
N ASN A 48 -2.57 -4.14 9.15
CA ASN A 48 -1.63 -3.03 9.04
C ASN A 48 -1.92 -1.95 10.08
N HIS A 49 -3.18 -1.54 10.21
CA HIS A 49 -3.59 -0.55 11.21
C HIS A 49 -3.20 -0.99 12.62
N ALA A 50 -3.54 -2.21 13.02
CA ALA A 50 -3.20 -2.74 14.35
C ALA A 50 -1.70 -2.80 14.58
N LEU A 51 -0.90 -3.23 13.58
CA LEU A 51 0.55 -3.28 13.67
C LEU A 51 1.19 -1.90 13.78
N VAL A 52 0.71 -0.92 13.01
CA VAL A 52 1.18 0.46 13.10
C VAL A 52 0.93 1.03 14.48
N MET A 53 -0.28 0.87 15.03
CA MET A 53 -0.63 1.35 16.37
C MET A 53 0.30 0.73 17.42
N ALA A 54 0.44 -0.60 17.43
CA ALA A 54 1.26 -1.32 18.39
C ALA A 54 2.75 -0.97 18.28
N ASP A 55 3.28 -0.80 17.05
CA ASP A 55 4.69 -0.46 16.87
C ASP A 55 5.01 0.98 17.27
N ARG A 56 4.06 1.90 17.07
CA ARG A 56 4.20 3.28 17.57
C ARG A 56 4.25 3.33 19.10
N GLU A 57 3.33 2.64 19.78
CA GLU A 57 3.34 2.53 21.24
C GLU A 57 4.62 1.89 21.76
N ARG A 58 5.11 0.84 21.09
CA ARG A 58 6.37 0.17 21.45
C ARG A 58 7.57 1.10 21.47
N VAL A 59 7.58 2.14 20.62
CA VAL A 59 8.66 3.15 20.58
C VAL A 59 8.31 4.42 21.34
N GLY A 60 7.29 4.41 22.21
CA GLY A 60 6.92 5.52 23.08
C GLY A 60 6.18 6.67 22.39
N ARG A 61 5.53 6.39 21.26
CA ARG A 61 4.67 7.37 20.56
C ARG A 61 3.20 7.09 20.82
N ASP A 62 2.37 8.10 20.61
CA ASP A 62 0.93 7.92 20.56
C ASP A 62 0.57 6.88 19.48
N ALA A 63 -0.35 5.99 19.80
CA ALA A 63 -0.80 4.93 18.88
C ALA A 63 -1.22 5.51 17.52
N SER A 64 -2.05 6.54 17.51
CA SER A 64 -2.47 7.19 16.26
C SER A 64 -1.55 8.35 15.87
N PRO A 65 -1.09 8.43 14.60
CA PRO A 65 -0.26 9.53 14.13
C PRO A 65 -1.08 10.83 14.04
N SER A 66 -0.49 11.96 14.44
CA SER A 66 -1.03 13.32 14.25
C SER A 66 -0.48 14.00 12.99
N ALA A 67 0.60 13.47 12.43
CA ALA A 67 1.23 13.96 11.20
C ALA A 67 1.58 12.81 10.26
N ALA A 68 1.50 13.06 8.96
CA ALA A 68 1.82 12.09 7.92
C ALA A 68 2.56 12.75 6.75
N ILE A 69 3.20 11.95 5.94
CA ILE A 69 3.90 12.36 4.72
C ILE A 69 3.28 11.58 3.57
N ILE A 70 2.92 12.28 2.49
CA ILE A 70 2.45 11.66 1.26
C ILE A 70 3.55 11.70 0.20
N ASP A 71 3.75 10.57 -0.48
CA ASP A 71 4.67 10.47 -1.61
C ASP A 71 4.11 9.55 -2.69
N SER A 72 4.62 9.66 -3.91
CA SER A 72 4.25 8.82 -5.04
C SER A 72 5.46 8.13 -5.66
N GLN A 73 5.29 6.86 -5.96
CA GLN A 73 6.27 6.09 -6.71
C GLN A 73 5.64 5.49 -7.97
N SER A 74 6.23 5.77 -9.13
CA SER A 74 5.87 5.12 -10.39
C SER A 74 6.81 3.94 -10.64
N VAL A 75 6.22 2.78 -10.97
CA VAL A 75 6.95 1.55 -11.23
C VAL A 75 6.52 0.98 -12.57
N LYS A 76 7.49 0.43 -13.32
CA LYS A 76 7.20 -0.31 -14.56
C LYS A 76 6.35 -1.54 -14.22
N THR A 77 5.33 -1.80 -15.03
CA THR A 77 4.58 -3.05 -14.94
C THR A 77 5.22 -4.12 -15.80
N THR A 78 5.12 -5.35 -15.33
CA THR A 78 5.40 -6.54 -16.13
C THR A 78 4.31 -6.76 -17.17
N GLU A 79 4.46 -7.78 -18.01
CA GLU A 79 3.47 -8.20 -19.02
C GLU A 79 2.17 -8.79 -18.42
N ALA A 80 2.13 -8.98 -17.11
CA ALA A 80 1.02 -9.63 -16.40
C ALA A 80 -0.34 -8.91 -16.48
N GLY A 81 -0.43 -7.81 -17.21
CA GLY A 81 -1.68 -7.09 -17.46
C GLY A 81 -2.15 -6.19 -16.32
N GLY A 82 -3.40 -5.73 -16.43
CA GLY A 82 -4.04 -4.81 -15.48
C GLY A 82 -3.85 -3.33 -15.82
N PRO A 83 -4.52 -2.41 -15.09
CA PRO A 83 -4.49 -0.99 -15.38
C PRO A 83 -3.07 -0.44 -15.34
N ARG A 84 -2.66 0.28 -16.39
CA ARG A 84 -1.37 0.94 -16.51
C ARG A 84 -1.52 2.27 -17.24
N GLY A 85 -0.55 3.16 -17.08
CA GLY A 85 -0.53 4.45 -17.76
C GLY A 85 0.89 4.97 -17.86
N TYR A 86 1.08 6.06 -18.59
CA TYR A 86 2.38 6.70 -18.78
C TYR A 86 2.54 7.91 -17.87
N ASP A 87 3.55 7.86 -17.00
CA ASP A 87 4.00 9.00 -16.21
C ASP A 87 4.99 9.82 -17.05
N ALA A 88 4.54 10.96 -17.55
CA ALA A 88 5.35 11.81 -18.41
C ALA A 88 6.53 12.46 -17.66
N GLY A 89 6.37 12.76 -16.37
CA GLY A 89 7.43 13.36 -15.55
C GLY A 89 8.57 12.36 -15.27
N LYS A 90 8.23 11.14 -14.91
CA LYS A 90 9.20 10.08 -14.58
C LYS A 90 9.57 9.22 -15.80
N LYS A 91 8.90 9.44 -16.96
CA LYS A 91 9.08 8.66 -18.21
C LYS A 91 8.89 7.14 -17.99
N ILE A 92 7.91 6.77 -17.18
CA ILE A 92 7.62 5.37 -16.82
C ILE A 92 6.24 5.00 -17.33
N ASN A 93 6.15 3.90 -18.11
CA ASN A 93 4.89 3.26 -18.44
C ASN A 93 4.61 2.15 -17.41
N GLY A 94 3.59 2.36 -16.59
CA GLY A 94 3.32 1.41 -15.51
C GLY A 94 2.23 1.83 -14.56
N ARG A 95 2.46 1.54 -13.29
CA ARG A 95 1.55 1.92 -12.19
C ARG A 95 2.23 2.93 -11.28
N LYS A 96 1.41 3.79 -10.72
CA LYS A 96 1.80 4.70 -9.65
C LYS A 96 1.15 4.21 -8.36
N ARG A 97 1.88 4.28 -7.27
CA ARG A 97 1.35 4.07 -5.93
C ARG A 97 1.56 5.34 -5.12
N HIS A 98 0.50 5.84 -4.54
CA HIS A 98 0.59 6.86 -3.51
C HIS A 98 0.67 6.16 -2.16
N ALA A 99 1.61 6.57 -1.35
CA ALA A 99 1.80 6.08 0.01
C ALA A 99 1.63 7.24 0.98
N LEU A 100 0.81 7.05 1.99
CA LEU A 100 0.80 7.88 3.18
C LEU A 100 1.55 7.14 4.27
N VAL A 101 2.58 7.77 4.82
CA VAL A 101 3.40 7.22 5.90
C VAL A 101 3.39 8.15 7.11
N ASP A 102 3.66 7.63 8.30
CA ASP A 102 3.92 8.49 9.46
C ASP A 102 5.32 9.09 9.40
N THR A 103 5.67 9.91 10.37
CA THR A 103 6.97 10.60 10.43
C THR A 103 8.17 9.68 10.65
N ASP A 104 7.95 8.41 10.98
CA ASP A 104 8.99 7.38 11.11
C ASP A 104 8.99 6.43 9.90
N GLY A 105 8.14 6.67 8.88
CA GLY A 105 8.08 5.88 7.66
C GLY A 105 7.18 4.65 7.73
N ARG A 106 6.33 4.50 8.76
CA ARG A 106 5.35 3.39 8.81
C ARG A 106 4.25 3.65 7.80
N GLY A 107 3.95 2.66 6.95
CA GLY A 107 2.88 2.73 5.96
C GLY A 107 1.50 2.80 6.61
N LEU A 108 0.78 3.89 6.39
CA LEU A 108 -0.58 4.10 6.89
C LEU A 108 -1.60 3.64 5.86
N VAL A 109 -1.53 4.19 4.66
CA VAL A 109 -2.43 3.87 3.54
C VAL A 109 -1.62 3.84 2.25
N LEU A 110 -1.96 2.90 1.38
CA LEU A 110 -1.36 2.77 0.06
C LEU A 110 -2.46 2.66 -1.00
N GLU A 111 -2.36 3.44 -2.07
CA GLU A 111 -3.31 3.40 -3.18
C GLU A 111 -2.60 3.27 -4.53
N PRO A 112 -2.72 2.12 -5.21
CA PRO A 112 -2.17 1.92 -6.54
C PRO A 112 -3.17 2.34 -7.63
N HIS A 113 -2.67 3.00 -8.68
CA HIS A 113 -3.46 3.37 -9.86
C HIS A 113 -2.58 3.47 -11.12
N PRO A 114 -3.16 3.70 -12.32
CA PRO A 114 -2.38 3.94 -13.53
C PRO A 114 -1.41 5.11 -13.36
N ALA A 115 -0.18 4.98 -13.86
CA ALA A 115 0.86 6.00 -13.69
C ALA A 115 0.54 7.33 -14.38
N SER A 116 -0.42 7.37 -15.30
CA SER A 116 -0.91 8.58 -15.96
C SER A 116 -1.67 9.55 -15.04
N ILE A 117 -2.16 9.09 -13.89
CA ILE A 117 -2.81 9.95 -12.90
C ILE A 117 -1.75 10.84 -12.24
N GLN A 118 -1.99 12.16 -12.24
CA GLN A 118 -1.06 13.11 -11.63
C GLN A 118 -1.09 13.02 -10.09
N ASP A 119 0.01 13.40 -9.45
CA ASP A 119 0.17 13.25 -8.00
C ASP A 119 -0.91 14.01 -7.23
N ARG A 120 -1.23 15.24 -7.62
CA ARG A 120 -2.31 16.04 -7.03
C ARG A 120 -3.70 15.40 -7.16
N ASP A 121 -3.96 14.68 -8.26
CA ASP A 121 -5.28 14.06 -8.52
C ASP A 121 -5.41 12.75 -7.72
N GLY A 122 -4.32 11.97 -7.60
CA GLY A 122 -4.28 10.73 -6.81
C GLY A 122 -4.22 10.97 -5.30
N GLY A 123 -3.66 12.09 -4.85
CA GLY A 123 -3.54 12.40 -3.42
C GLY A 123 -4.89 12.62 -2.72
N GLY A 124 -5.87 13.21 -3.40
CA GLY A 124 -7.18 13.50 -2.81
C GLY A 124 -7.93 12.25 -2.31
N PRO A 125 -8.12 11.21 -3.12
CA PRO A 125 -8.72 9.93 -2.69
C PRO A 125 -7.98 9.30 -1.51
N LEU A 126 -6.65 9.24 -1.56
CA LEU A 126 -5.82 8.69 -0.48
C LEU A 126 -6.05 9.42 0.84
N LEU A 127 -6.09 10.76 0.84
CA LEU A 127 -6.35 11.56 2.04
C LEU A 127 -7.77 11.34 2.59
N ARG A 128 -8.76 11.14 1.74
CA ARG A 128 -10.12 10.79 2.18
C ARG A 128 -10.18 9.40 2.82
N ALA A 129 -9.47 8.43 2.24
CA ALA A 129 -9.37 7.08 2.80
C ALA A 129 -8.64 7.10 4.15
N SER A 130 -7.54 7.85 4.25
CA SER A 130 -6.75 7.95 5.48
C SER A 130 -7.55 8.55 6.65
N ARG A 131 -8.43 9.52 6.43
CA ARG A 131 -9.26 10.11 7.48
C ARG A 131 -10.21 9.12 8.15
N ARG A 132 -10.61 8.07 7.45
CA ARG A 132 -11.47 7.02 8.02
C ARG A 132 -10.68 6.08 8.93
N ILE A 133 -9.41 5.84 8.62
CA ILE A 133 -8.57 4.85 9.30
C ILE A 133 -7.73 5.52 10.40
N PHE A 134 -7.23 6.72 10.13
CA PHE A 134 -6.39 7.52 11.03
C PHE A 134 -6.99 8.94 11.22
N PRO A 135 -8.10 9.07 11.96
CA PRO A 135 -8.84 10.34 12.07
C PRO A 135 -8.07 11.46 12.78
N PHE A 136 -7.03 11.12 13.53
CA PHE A 136 -6.23 12.08 14.30
C PHE A 136 -5.10 12.75 13.50
N ILE A 137 -4.94 12.42 12.22
CA ILE A 137 -3.98 13.13 11.36
C ILE A 137 -4.46 14.56 11.13
N GLN A 138 -3.68 15.51 11.63
CA GLN A 138 -3.95 16.96 11.54
C GLN A 138 -3.11 17.64 10.46
N ARG A 139 -1.93 17.08 10.14
CA ARG A 139 -0.97 17.65 9.20
C ARG A 139 -0.49 16.59 8.22
N VAL A 140 -0.45 16.97 6.94
CA VAL A 140 0.14 16.13 5.88
C VAL A 140 1.20 16.95 5.16
N PHE A 141 2.40 16.40 5.09
CA PHE A 141 3.51 16.97 4.32
C PHE A 141 3.52 16.30 2.95
N ALA A 142 3.72 17.11 1.91
CA ALA A 142 3.75 16.69 0.52
C ALA A 142 4.81 17.48 -0.25
N ASP A 143 5.32 16.92 -1.32
CA ASP A 143 6.18 17.65 -2.24
C ASP A 143 5.38 18.59 -3.18
N SER A 144 6.08 19.34 -4.03
CA SER A 144 5.47 20.28 -4.98
C SER A 144 4.59 19.60 -6.05
N GLY A 145 4.76 18.31 -6.29
CA GLY A 145 3.94 17.51 -7.22
C GLY A 145 2.46 17.45 -6.84
N TYR A 146 2.17 17.66 -5.55
CA TYR A 146 0.81 17.71 -5.01
C TYR A 146 0.21 19.12 -4.99
N ALA A 147 0.97 20.16 -5.36
CA ALA A 147 0.49 21.54 -5.38
C ALA A 147 -0.48 21.78 -6.54
N GLY A 148 -1.44 22.72 -6.34
CA GLY A 148 -2.42 23.15 -7.34
C GLY A 148 -3.81 22.57 -7.12
N LYS A 149 -4.76 23.01 -7.97
CA LYS A 149 -6.14 22.48 -7.95
C LYS A 149 -6.18 21.14 -8.67
N PRO A 150 -6.89 20.12 -8.15
CA PRO A 150 -7.20 18.90 -8.88
C PRO A 150 -7.93 19.21 -10.19
N ARG A 151 -7.70 18.39 -11.20
CA ARG A 151 -8.43 18.48 -12.49
C ARG A 151 -9.68 17.62 -12.46
#